data_d18a8c2d209e6b747fae1e555e407058
#
_entry.id   d18a8c2d209e6b747fae1e555e407058
#
_cell.length_a   1.000
_cell.length_b   1.000
_cell.length_c   1.000
_cell.angle_alpha   90.00
_cell.angle_beta   90.00
_cell.angle_gamma   90.00
#
_symmetry.space_group_name_H-M   'P 1'
#
loop_
_entity.id
_entity.type
_entity.pdbx_description
1 polymer ?
#
loop_
_entity_poly.entity_id
_entity_poly.type
_entity_poly.pdbx_seq_one_letter_code
_entity_poly.pdbx_strand_id
1 'polypeptide(L)'
;MSQTAMDAAAFTEMKELMGESFNEVISMCLQSLPAQLAEIESAIKDNNVDTLFSVSHKMKSSCGSIGAFGLAKRAEAIELISREGSTDIPGQLVDDLRESTDQVVTILSAELK
;
A
#
# COMPACT_ATOMS: atom_id res chain seq x y z
N MET A 1 -7.62 -4.87 -18.30
CA MET A 1 -6.32 -5.35 -17.83
C MET A 1 -6.02 -4.77 -16.46
N SER A 2 -5.73 -5.60 -15.49
CA SER A 2 -5.46 -5.11 -14.15
C SER A 2 -4.09 -4.43 -14.10
N GLN A 3 -4.02 -3.35 -13.32
CA GLN A 3 -2.77 -2.64 -13.09
C GLN A 3 -1.88 -3.45 -12.16
N THR A 4 -0.60 -3.55 -12.48
CA THR A 4 0.35 -4.21 -11.61
C THR A 4 0.52 -3.40 -10.32
N ALA A 5 0.80 -4.09 -9.21
CA ALA A 5 0.96 -3.44 -7.91
C ALA A 5 2.14 -2.47 -7.92
N MET A 6 3.22 -2.83 -8.61
CA MET A 6 4.44 -2.03 -8.69
C MET A 6 4.71 -1.63 -10.15
N ASP A 7 5.02 -0.35 -10.37
CA ASP A 7 5.50 0.12 -11.67
C ASP A 7 7.02 -0.05 -11.70
N ALA A 8 7.50 -0.99 -12.50
CA ALA A 8 8.91 -1.35 -12.54
C ALA A 8 9.81 -0.18 -12.94
N ALA A 9 9.38 0.62 -13.91
CA ALA A 9 10.17 1.77 -14.38
C ALA A 9 10.27 2.84 -13.30
N ALA A 10 9.15 3.16 -12.64
CA ALA A 10 9.12 4.15 -11.57
C ALA A 10 9.98 3.68 -10.37
N PHE A 11 9.91 2.39 -10.07
CA PHE A 11 10.68 1.82 -8.96
C PHE A 11 12.19 1.91 -9.24
N THR A 12 12.61 1.56 -10.45
CA THR A 12 14.02 1.65 -10.86
C THR A 12 14.51 3.10 -10.80
N GLU A 13 13.71 4.03 -11.29
CA GLU A 13 14.05 5.45 -11.25
C GLU A 13 14.20 5.97 -9.82
N MET A 14 13.28 5.59 -8.96
CA MET A 14 13.33 5.96 -7.55
C MET A 14 14.59 5.39 -6.88
N LYS A 15 14.93 4.14 -7.18
CA LYS A 15 16.12 3.50 -6.66
C LYS A 15 17.40 4.27 -7.05
N GLU A 16 17.48 4.69 -8.30
CA GLU A 16 18.62 5.47 -8.80
C GLU A 16 18.70 6.84 -8.13
N LEU A 17 17.55 7.51 -7.96
CA LEU A 17 17.52 8.83 -7.34
C LEU A 17 17.88 8.81 -5.86
N MET A 18 17.48 7.77 -5.15
CA MET A 18 17.74 7.66 -3.71
C MET A 18 19.15 7.23 -3.35
N GLY A 19 19.80 6.49 -4.24
CA GLY A 19 21.15 6.01 -3.97
C GLY A 19 21.24 5.24 -2.65
N GLU A 20 22.07 5.71 -1.73
CA GLU A 20 22.31 5.03 -0.45
C GLU A 20 21.10 4.98 0.47
N SER A 21 20.19 5.93 0.34
CA SER A 21 18.97 5.97 1.17
C SER A 21 17.96 4.90 0.78
N PHE A 22 18.14 4.27 -0.38
CA PHE A 22 17.18 3.31 -0.91
C PHE A 22 16.89 2.17 0.08
N ASN A 23 17.95 1.56 0.63
CA ASN A 23 17.78 0.42 1.55
C ASN A 23 17.00 0.78 2.80
N GLU A 24 17.21 1.98 3.34
CA GLU A 24 16.46 2.45 4.51
C GLU A 24 14.99 2.58 4.20
N VAL A 25 14.66 3.18 3.07
CA VAL A 25 13.26 3.37 2.65
C VAL A 25 12.59 2.02 2.44
N ILE A 26 13.28 1.08 1.78
CA ILE A 26 12.74 -0.25 1.55
C ILE A 26 12.49 -0.99 2.88
N SER A 27 13.44 -0.91 3.82
CA SER A 27 13.26 -1.52 5.13
C SER A 27 12.06 -0.96 5.87
N MET A 28 11.87 0.36 5.83
CA MET A 28 10.71 1.01 6.44
C MET A 28 9.40 0.53 5.82
N CYS A 29 9.36 0.43 4.48
CA CYS A 29 8.17 -0.04 3.79
C CYS A 29 7.86 -1.49 4.11
N LEU A 30 8.89 -2.34 4.23
CA LEU A 30 8.71 -3.75 4.58
C LEU A 30 8.10 -3.92 5.97
N GLN A 31 8.36 -2.97 6.87
CA GLN A 31 7.74 -2.97 8.19
C GLN A 31 6.35 -2.36 8.17
N SER A 32 6.17 -1.25 7.47
CA SER A 32 4.93 -0.50 7.53
C SER A 32 3.80 -1.07 6.68
N LEU A 33 4.09 -1.61 5.49
CA LEU A 33 3.03 -2.09 4.60
C LEU A 33 2.21 -3.24 5.19
N PRO A 34 2.83 -4.30 5.73
CA PRO A 34 2.04 -5.36 6.38
C PRO A 34 1.27 -4.86 7.59
N ALA A 35 1.85 -3.96 8.38
CA ALA A 35 1.18 -3.38 9.54
C ALA A 35 -0.02 -2.54 9.11
N GLN A 36 0.12 -1.74 8.06
CA GLN A 36 -0.98 -0.93 7.53
C GLN A 36 -2.10 -1.81 6.99
N LEU A 37 -1.77 -2.89 6.31
CA LEU A 37 -2.78 -3.84 5.82
C LEU A 37 -3.56 -4.42 7.00
N ALA A 38 -2.88 -4.86 8.05
CA ALA A 38 -3.53 -5.40 9.24
C ALA A 38 -4.42 -4.36 9.91
N GLU A 39 -3.97 -3.11 10.00
CA GLU A 39 -4.78 -2.03 10.57
C GLU A 39 -6.01 -1.73 9.74
N ILE A 40 -5.90 -1.76 8.41
CA ILE A 40 -7.05 -1.56 7.52
C ILE A 40 -8.08 -2.67 7.74
N GLU A 41 -7.63 -3.92 7.76
CA GLU A 41 -8.54 -5.05 7.98
C GLU A 41 -9.22 -4.99 9.34
N SER A 42 -8.48 -4.62 10.37
CA SER A 42 -9.01 -4.47 11.72
C SER A 42 -10.03 -3.33 11.79
N ALA A 43 -9.73 -2.20 11.14
CA ALA A 43 -10.63 -1.06 11.12
C ALA A 43 -11.95 -1.38 10.43
N ILE A 44 -11.92 -2.18 9.35
CA ILE A 44 -13.13 -2.64 8.67
C ILE A 44 -13.96 -3.52 9.60
N LYS A 45 -13.31 -4.47 10.27
CA LYS A 45 -13.96 -5.39 11.20
C LYS A 45 -14.61 -4.64 12.37
N ASP A 46 -13.92 -3.62 12.88
CA ASP A 46 -14.37 -2.86 14.05
C ASP A 46 -15.25 -1.66 13.68
N ASN A 47 -15.53 -1.47 12.41
CA ASN A 47 -16.32 -0.33 11.91
C ASN A 47 -15.71 1.02 12.32
N ASN A 48 -14.38 1.10 12.34
CA ASN A 48 -13.65 2.30 12.72
C ASN A 48 -13.28 3.11 11.47
N VAL A 49 -14.20 3.99 11.05
CA VAL A 49 -14.05 4.75 9.81
C VAL A 49 -12.86 5.71 9.86
N ASP A 50 -12.62 6.33 11.00
CA ASP A 50 -11.52 7.30 11.13
C ASP A 50 -10.16 6.63 10.94
N THR A 51 -9.96 5.48 11.57
CA THR A 51 -8.73 4.71 11.40
C THR A 51 -8.60 4.20 9.98
N LEU A 52 -9.70 3.71 9.41
CA LEU A 52 -9.71 3.21 8.03
C LEU A 52 -9.26 4.30 7.05
N PHE A 53 -9.83 5.49 7.18
CA PHE A 53 -9.44 6.62 6.34
C PHE A 53 -7.96 6.98 6.52
N SER A 54 -7.52 7.12 7.75
CA SER A 54 -6.17 7.55 8.08
C SER A 54 -5.12 6.58 7.55
N VAL A 55 -5.32 5.28 7.77
CA VAL A 55 -4.33 4.27 7.39
C VAL A 55 -4.32 4.05 5.88
N SER A 56 -5.50 4.02 5.23
CA SER A 56 -5.54 3.86 3.77
C SER A 56 -4.90 5.05 3.07
N HIS A 57 -5.07 6.26 3.62
CA HIS A 57 -4.40 7.46 3.10
C HIS A 57 -2.87 7.36 3.22
N LYS A 58 -2.38 6.91 4.38
CA LYS A 58 -0.95 6.73 4.60
C LYS A 58 -0.36 5.69 3.66
N MET A 59 -1.06 4.56 3.48
CA MET A 59 -0.61 3.52 2.56
C MET A 59 -0.52 4.03 1.14
N LYS A 60 -1.52 4.79 0.69
CA LYS A 60 -1.52 5.40 -0.64
C LYS A 60 -0.28 6.27 -0.82
N SER A 61 0.02 7.12 0.15
CA SER A 61 1.17 8.02 0.09
C SER A 61 2.50 7.27 0.07
N SER A 62 2.64 6.27 0.94
CA SER A 62 3.87 5.46 1.01
C SER A 62 4.11 4.73 -0.30
N CYS A 63 3.06 4.15 -0.87
CA CYS A 63 3.15 3.40 -2.13
C CYS A 63 3.49 4.31 -3.30
N GLY A 64 2.91 5.52 -3.34
CA GLY A 64 3.23 6.48 -4.38
C GLY A 64 4.70 6.88 -4.37
N SER A 65 5.30 6.97 -3.19
CA SER A 65 6.70 7.35 -3.04
C SER A 65 7.68 6.34 -3.63
N ILE A 66 7.30 5.06 -3.68
CA ILE A 66 8.20 4.01 -4.15
C ILE A 66 7.79 3.43 -5.51
N GLY A 67 6.84 4.05 -6.18
CA GLY A 67 6.40 3.57 -7.49
C GLY A 67 5.40 2.42 -7.45
N ALA A 68 4.87 2.08 -6.28
CA ALA A 68 3.87 1.03 -6.14
C ALA A 68 2.48 1.58 -6.46
N PHE A 69 2.31 2.07 -7.69
CA PHE A 69 1.11 2.81 -8.10
C PHE A 69 -0.15 1.96 -8.12
N GLY A 70 -0.03 0.69 -8.47
CA GLY A 70 -1.18 -0.21 -8.45
C GLY A 70 -1.70 -0.44 -7.05
N LEU A 71 -0.79 -0.64 -6.09
CA LEU A 71 -1.17 -0.77 -4.68
C LEU A 71 -1.73 0.55 -4.16
N ALA A 72 -1.12 1.68 -4.53
CA ALA A 72 -1.62 3.00 -4.14
C ALA A 72 -3.06 3.21 -4.59
N LYS A 73 -3.40 2.81 -5.81
CA LYS A 73 -4.77 2.94 -6.32
C LYS A 73 -5.76 2.08 -5.55
N ARG A 74 -5.36 0.90 -5.15
CA ARG A 74 -6.22 0.02 -4.36
C ARG A 74 -6.46 0.58 -2.96
N ALA A 75 -5.42 1.16 -2.36
CA ALA A 75 -5.57 1.86 -1.08
C ALA A 75 -6.47 3.09 -1.23
N GLU A 76 -6.34 3.83 -2.34
CA GLU A 76 -7.19 4.98 -2.62
C GLU A 76 -8.67 4.61 -2.74
N ALA A 77 -8.97 3.48 -3.35
CA ALA A 77 -10.36 3.02 -3.48
C ALA A 77 -11.00 2.87 -2.10
N ILE A 78 -10.26 2.33 -1.13
CA ILE A 78 -10.73 2.18 0.24
C ILE A 78 -10.81 3.54 0.94
N GLU A 79 -9.81 4.38 0.72
CA GLU A 79 -9.80 5.74 1.28
C GLU A 79 -11.05 6.52 0.86
N LEU A 80 -11.43 6.44 -0.41
CA LEU A 80 -12.59 7.17 -0.93
C LEU A 80 -13.90 6.71 -0.28
N ILE A 81 -14.06 5.41 -0.06
CA ILE A 81 -15.25 4.88 0.62
C ILE A 81 -15.30 5.36 2.06
N SER A 82 -14.15 5.31 2.77
CA SER A 82 -14.09 5.74 4.16
C SER A 82 -14.27 7.26 4.30
N ARG A 83 -13.86 8.02 3.28
CA ARG A 83 -14.08 9.47 3.27
C ARG A 83 -15.59 9.80 3.28
N GLU A 84 -16.41 8.96 2.66
CA GLU A 84 -17.86 9.11 2.67
C GLU A 84 -18.49 8.65 3.99
N GLY A 85 -17.67 8.24 4.95
CA GLY A 85 -18.13 7.84 6.27
C GLY A 85 -18.51 6.37 6.39
N SER A 86 -18.09 5.54 5.44
CA SER A 86 -18.45 4.12 5.40
C SER A 86 -17.25 3.20 5.65
N THR A 87 -17.52 2.11 6.37
CA THR A 87 -16.56 0.99 6.50
C THR A 87 -17.05 -0.22 5.71
N ASP A 88 -18.08 -0.05 4.90
CA ASP A 88 -18.64 -1.13 4.09
C ASP A 88 -17.81 -1.30 2.82
N ILE A 89 -16.67 -1.96 2.97
CA ILE A 89 -15.72 -2.17 1.89
C ILE A 89 -16.03 -3.49 1.21
N PRO A 90 -16.23 -3.50 -0.13
CA PRO A 90 -16.42 -4.77 -0.85
C PRO A 90 -15.27 -5.74 -0.59
N GLY A 91 -15.60 -7.00 -0.36
CA GLY A 91 -14.61 -8.03 -0.10
C GLY A 91 -13.54 -8.13 -1.19
N GLN A 92 -13.93 -7.89 -2.44
CA GLN A 92 -12.99 -7.91 -3.56
C GLN A 92 -11.92 -6.84 -3.42
N LEU A 93 -12.26 -5.65 -2.93
CA LEU A 93 -11.27 -4.59 -2.72
C LEU A 93 -10.27 -4.97 -1.63
N VAL A 94 -10.73 -5.62 -0.57
CA VAL A 94 -9.85 -6.09 0.50
C VAL A 94 -8.91 -7.17 -0.01
N ASP A 95 -9.43 -8.12 -0.78
CA ASP A 95 -8.63 -9.20 -1.36
C ASP A 95 -7.59 -8.65 -2.33
N ASP A 96 -7.97 -7.70 -3.18
CA ASP A 96 -7.05 -7.05 -4.12
C ASP A 96 -5.96 -6.28 -3.39
N LEU A 97 -6.32 -5.60 -2.31
CA LEU A 97 -5.35 -4.88 -1.49
C LEU A 97 -4.34 -5.84 -0.86
N ARG A 98 -4.83 -6.95 -0.30
CA ARG A 98 -3.97 -7.96 0.33
C ARG A 98 -3.00 -8.57 -0.68
N GLU A 99 -3.52 -8.98 -1.82
CA GLU A 99 -2.71 -9.58 -2.89
C GLU A 99 -1.64 -8.60 -3.39
N SER A 100 -2.03 -7.34 -3.61
CA SER A 100 -1.11 -6.31 -4.08
C SER A 100 -0.04 -6.00 -3.04
N THR A 101 -0.41 -5.98 -1.77
CA THR A 101 0.54 -5.77 -0.68
C THR A 101 1.58 -6.89 -0.67
N ASP A 102 1.14 -8.14 -0.80
CA ASP A 102 2.04 -9.29 -0.85
C ASP A 102 3.01 -9.21 -2.03
N GLN A 103 2.52 -8.78 -3.19
CA GLN A 103 3.36 -8.62 -4.37
C GLN A 103 4.44 -7.57 -4.15
N VAL A 104 4.07 -6.42 -3.60
CA VAL A 104 5.02 -5.34 -3.33
C VAL A 104 6.03 -5.78 -2.28
N VAL A 105 5.60 -6.42 -1.21
CA VAL A 105 6.49 -6.92 -0.16
C VAL A 105 7.51 -7.91 -0.74
N THR A 106 7.08 -8.80 -1.63
CA THR A 106 7.96 -9.75 -2.29
C THR A 106 9.04 -9.03 -3.12
N ILE A 107 8.63 -8.03 -3.90
CA ILE A 107 9.55 -7.25 -4.72
C ILE A 107 10.56 -6.51 -3.84
N LEU A 108 10.08 -5.84 -2.79
CA LEU A 108 10.94 -5.07 -1.89
C LEU A 108 11.92 -5.98 -1.14
N SER A 109 11.46 -7.15 -0.70
CA SER A 109 12.31 -8.11 0.01
C SER A 109 13.47 -8.58 -0.87
N ALA A 110 13.22 -8.77 -2.16
CA ALA A 110 14.24 -9.18 -3.11
C ALA A 110 15.34 -8.13 -3.26
N GLU A 111 15.00 -6.85 -3.10
CA GLU A 111 15.97 -5.75 -3.24
C GLU A 111 16.97 -5.68 -2.10
N LEU A 112 16.63 -6.23 -0.92
CA LEU A 112 17.51 -6.18 0.24
C LEU A 112 18.49 -7.35 0.33
N LYS A 113 18.47 -8.25 -0.60
CA LYS A 113 19.38 -9.41 -0.61
C LYS A 113 20.76 -9.08 -1.12
#